data_d5dcf2df03dc696ce51aebc3e370a045
#
_entry.id   d5dcf2df03dc696ce51aebc3e370a045
#
_cell.length_a   1.000
_cell.length_b   1.000
_cell.length_c   1.000
_cell.angle_alpha   90.00
_cell.angle_beta   90.00
_cell.angle_gamma   90.00
#
_symmetry.space_group_name_H-M   'P 1'
#
loop_
_entity.id
_entity.type
_entity.pdbx_description
1 polymer ?
#
loop_
_entity_poly.entity_id
_entity_poly.type
_entity_poly.pdbx_seq_one_letter_code
_entity_poly.pdbx_strand_id
1 'polypeptide(L)'
;MTLSVDALEVSFGDHRAVDGASLDVAPGHIIAILGPSGCGKSTLLRAIAGLQPLDAGHVCWQGHDLDGVPPHQRGVGLMFQDHALFPHRDVAANVGFGLRMQGQGDAARRRRSTEMLDLVGLSGFEARSIHTLSGGEAQRVALARALAPHPRVLLLDEPFGSLDRRLRDRLVEEIPPILRAADVAAVHVTHDHDEAFAVADRVGIMIAGRIDRIGAPREVWSDPRHASVARFLGHTNLVAVGDGGSVPWGSLPLEPGQYVVRADAFSPAAPDGAADVEAVVVRSVFAGVRTQVTVRSDPGDAELRAELVADPSPGDRLRLSIDPTKTARVAPD
;
A
#
# COMPACT_ATOMS: atom_id res chain seq x y z
N MET A 1 15.20 9.97 14.59
CA MET A 1 15.11 10.86 13.41
C MET A 1 13.91 10.39 12.61
N THR A 2 12.90 11.22 12.30
CA THR A 2 11.62 10.72 11.77
C THR A 2 10.97 11.82 10.92
N LEU A 3 10.37 11.46 9.79
CA LEU A 3 9.31 12.25 9.17
C LEU A 3 8.07 12.06 10.03
N SER A 4 7.44 13.14 10.48
CA SER A 4 6.12 13.11 11.11
C SER A 4 5.16 14.03 10.37
N VAL A 5 3.95 13.53 10.17
CA VAL A 5 2.80 14.26 9.64
C VAL A 5 1.73 14.18 10.70
N ASP A 6 1.22 15.31 11.14
CA ASP A 6 0.25 15.39 12.22
C ASP A 6 -1.00 16.14 11.78
N ALA A 7 -2.16 15.48 11.87
CA ALA A 7 -3.49 15.98 11.59
C ALA A 7 -3.59 16.84 10.30
N LEU A 8 -2.94 16.42 9.23
CA LEU A 8 -2.82 17.17 7.99
C LEU A 8 -4.17 17.28 7.27
N GLU A 9 -4.55 18.51 6.92
CA GLU A 9 -5.78 18.81 6.18
C GLU A 9 -5.47 19.55 4.89
N VAL A 10 -6.16 19.15 3.80
CA VAL A 10 -6.10 19.81 2.49
C VAL A 10 -7.46 19.75 1.83
N SER A 11 -7.96 20.91 1.39
CA SER A 11 -9.24 21.05 0.71
C SER A 11 -9.10 21.70 -0.68
N PHE A 12 -10.02 21.37 -1.57
CA PHE A 12 -10.19 21.98 -2.87
C PHE A 12 -11.66 22.45 -2.99
N GLY A 13 -11.89 23.73 -2.74
CA GLY A 13 -13.27 24.25 -2.57
C GLY A 13 -13.94 23.56 -1.37
N ASP A 14 -15.12 22.99 -1.61
CA ASP A 14 -15.88 22.28 -0.57
C ASP A 14 -15.42 20.81 -0.35
N HIS A 15 -14.51 20.32 -1.18
CA HIS A 15 -14.01 18.94 -1.08
C HIS A 15 -12.75 18.85 -0.24
N ARG A 16 -12.83 18.19 0.92
CA ARG A 16 -11.69 17.87 1.78
C ARG A 16 -10.99 16.61 1.25
N ALA A 17 -9.87 16.81 0.55
CA ALA A 17 -9.10 15.73 -0.05
C ALA A 17 -8.21 14.97 0.95
N VAL A 18 -7.72 15.67 2.00
CA VAL A 18 -7.03 15.08 3.14
C VAL A 18 -7.70 15.63 4.40
N ASP A 19 -8.08 14.74 5.32
CA ASP A 19 -8.90 15.05 6.50
C ASP A 19 -8.27 14.50 7.78
N GLY A 20 -7.35 15.24 8.36
CA GLY A 20 -6.69 14.89 9.61
C GLY A 20 -5.72 13.71 9.50
N ALA A 21 -5.05 13.54 8.34
CA ALA A 21 -4.13 12.44 8.15
C ALA A 21 -2.87 12.58 9.01
N SER A 22 -2.51 11.49 9.72
CA SER A 22 -1.31 11.42 10.55
C SER A 22 -0.51 10.17 10.25
N LEU A 23 0.83 10.30 10.13
CA LEU A 23 1.77 9.19 9.96
C LEU A 23 3.18 9.57 10.43
N ASP A 24 3.99 8.57 10.69
CA ASP A 24 5.42 8.72 11.00
C ASP A 24 6.26 7.69 10.23
N VAL A 25 7.45 8.09 9.79
CA VAL A 25 8.39 7.21 9.08
C VAL A 25 9.81 7.46 9.54
N ALA A 26 10.48 6.41 10.00
CA ALA A 26 11.89 6.46 10.39
C ALA A 26 12.80 6.34 9.15
N PRO A 27 14.06 6.84 9.19
CA PRO A 27 15.06 6.59 8.16
C PRO A 27 15.21 5.10 7.87
N GLY A 28 15.44 4.75 6.61
CA GLY A 28 15.56 3.36 6.17
C GLY A 28 14.26 2.55 6.21
N HIS A 29 13.13 3.13 6.66
CA HIS A 29 11.84 2.47 6.70
C HIS A 29 10.91 2.98 5.58
N ILE A 30 10.03 2.09 5.16
CA ILE A 30 9.04 2.34 4.12
C ILE A 30 7.64 2.21 4.71
N ILE A 31 6.82 3.26 4.60
CA ILE A 31 5.39 3.17 4.82
C ILE A 31 4.67 3.20 3.47
N ALA A 32 3.79 2.23 3.22
CA ALA A 32 2.88 2.28 2.07
C ALA A 32 1.53 2.85 2.49
N ILE A 33 0.98 3.77 1.68
CA ILE A 33 -0.38 4.28 1.84
C ILE A 33 -1.25 3.68 0.74
N LEU A 34 -2.13 2.80 1.14
CA LEU A 34 -3.13 2.15 0.31
C LEU A 34 -4.47 2.87 0.41
N GLY A 35 -5.26 2.81 -0.65
CA GLY A 35 -6.63 3.33 -0.64
C GLY A 35 -7.23 3.38 -2.04
N PRO A 36 -8.55 3.52 -2.16
CA PRO A 36 -9.23 3.62 -3.44
C PRO A 36 -8.75 4.85 -4.24
N SER A 37 -8.98 4.83 -5.55
CA SER A 37 -8.68 5.99 -6.40
C SER A 37 -9.47 7.22 -5.93
N GLY A 38 -8.81 8.38 -5.90
CA GLY A 38 -9.44 9.63 -5.46
C GLY A 38 -9.55 9.84 -3.94
N CYS A 39 -9.06 8.92 -3.09
CA CYS A 39 -9.15 9.08 -1.62
C CYS A 39 -8.16 10.09 -1.02
N GLY A 40 -7.32 10.77 -1.82
CA GLY A 40 -6.41 11.83 -1.33
C GLY A 40 -4.92 11.47 -1.26
N LYS A 41 -4.49 10.27 -1.63
CA LYS A 41 -3.09 9.80 -1.50
C LYS A 41 -2.06 10.71 -2.18
N SER A 42 -2.24 11.03 -3.46
CA SER A 42 -1.33 11.92 -4.20
C SER A 42 -1.35 13.35 -3.64
N THR A 43 -2.51 13.80 -3.11
CA THR A 43 -2.61 15.09 -2.41
C THR A 43 -1.79 15.07 -1.13
N LEU A 44 -1.86 14.00 -0.33
CA LEU A 44 -1.02 13.81 0.85
C LEU A 44 0.47 13.88 0.51
N LEU A 45 0.93 13.17 -0.53
CA LEU A 45 2.32 13.24 -0.98
C LEU A 45 2.74 14.66 -1.39
N ARG A 46 1.90 15.35 -2.18
CA ARG A 46 2.18 16.73 -2.61
C ARG A 46 2.22 17.69 -1.42
N ALA A 47 1.38 17.50 -0.42
CA ALA A 47 1.38 18.28 0.81
C ALA A 47 2.69 18.06 1.61
N ILE A 48 3.13 16.82 1.80
CA ILE A 48 4.41 16.49 2.44
C ILE A 48 5.58 17.14 1.66
N ALA A 49 5.54 17.08 0.33
CA ALA A 49 6.55 17.70 -0.53
C ALA A 49 6.55 19.25 -0.50
N GLY A 50 5.49 19.87 0.05
CA GLY A 50 5.29 21.33 0.03
C GLY A 50 4.84 21.87 -1.32
N LEU A 51 4.32 21.00 -2.19
CA LEU A 51 3.74 21.37 -3.49
C LEU A 51 2.26 21.72 -3.39
N GLN A 52 1.62 21.39 -2.28
CA GLN A 52 0.24 21.70 -1.97
C GLN A 52 0.20 22.43 -0.62
N PRO A 53 -0.41 23.62 -0.52
CA PRO A 53 -0.64 24.29 0.76
C PRO A 53 -1.50 23.45 1.71
N LEU A 54 -1.24 23.57 3.00
CA LEU A 54 -2.02 22.94 4.06
C LEU A 54 -3.12 23.91 4.53
N ASP A 55 -4.29 23.38 4.86
CA ASP A 55 -5.34 24.12 5.57
C ASP A 55 -5.13 24.04 7.08
N ALA A 56 -4.65 22.86 7.56
CA ALA A 56 -4.30 22.61 8.96
C ALA A 56 -3.30 21.45 9.08
N GLY A 57 -2.76 21.27 10.29
CA GLY A 57 -1.79 20.22 10.59
C GLY A 57 -0.36 20.62 10.25
N HIS A 58 0.59 19.72 10.49
CA HIS A 58 2.02 19.99 10.36
C HIS A 58 2.77 18.84 9.68
N VAL A 59 3.83 19.20 8.95
CA VAL A 59 4.82 18.25 8.44
C VAL A 59 6.16 18.57 9.07
N CYS A 60 6.73 17.65 9.83
CA CYS A 60 7.98 17.85 10.54
C CYS A 60 9.05 16.84 10.10
N TRP A 61 10.30 17.29 10.08
CA TRP A 61 11.47 16.41 9.97
C TRP A 61 12.33 16.56 11.23
N GLN A 62 12.47 15.48 12.01
CA GLN A 62 13.24 15.49 13.26
C GLN A 62 12.75 16.55 14.27
N GLY A 63 11.43 16.77 14.33
CA GLY A 63 10.83 17.79 15.17
C GLY A 63 10.93 19.23 14.64
N HIS A 64 11.58 19.46 13.49
CA HIS A 64 11.59 20.76 12.83
C HIS A 64 10.41 20.84 11.88
N ASP A 65 9.59 21.84 12.04
CA ASP A 65 8.46 22.11 11.17
C ASP A 65 8.95 22.52 9.77
N LEU A 66 8.32 21.93 8.75
CA LEU A 66 8.58 22.23 7.34
C LEU A 66 7.56 23.21 6.75
N ASP A 67 6.62 23.72 7.52
CA ASP A 67 5.66 24.72 7.05
C ASP A 67 6.39 26.00 6.64
N GLY A 68 5.99 26.56 5.49
CA GLY A 68 6.68 27.72 4.90
C GLY A 68 8.06 27.40 4.26
N VAL A 69 8.61 26.18 4.45
CA VAL A 69 9.85 25.79 3.77
C VAL A 69 9.53 25.45 2.31
N PRO A 70 10.19 26.10 1.33
CA PRO A 70 9.97 25.82 -0.09
C PRO A 70 10.30 24.35 -0.44
N PRO A 71 9.62 23.73 -1.41
CA PRO A 71 9.80 22.31 -1.76
C PRO A 71 11.27 21.91 -1.99
N HIS A 72 12.04 22.73 -2.70
CA HIS A 72 13.44 22.46 -3.02
C HIS A 72 14.40 22.52 -1.80
N GLN A 73 13.94 23.02 -0.66
CA GLN A 73 14.71 23.10 0.59
C GLN A 73 14.24 22.06 1.63
N ARG A 74 13.13 21.36 1.41
CA ARG A 74 12.61 20.33 2.35
C ARG A 74 13.48 19.08 2.42
N GLY A 75 14.41 18.88 1.47
CA GLY A 75 15.20 17.66 1.39
C GLY A 75 14.37 16.42 1.00
N VAL A 76 13.31 16.63 0.25
CA VAL A 76 12.38 15.59 -0.22
C VAL A 76 12.67 15.25 -1.67
N GLY A 77 12.83 13.97 -1.98
CA GLY A 77 12.79 13.43 -3.34
C GLY A 77 11.37 13.01 -3.69
N LEU A 78 10.89 13.36 -4.89
CA LEU A 78 9.56 12.96 -5.36
C LEU A 78 9.68 12.22 -6.69
N MET A 79 9.07 11.05 -6.77
CA MET A 79 8.92 10.27 -7.98
C MET A 79 7.43 10.24 -8.36
N PHE A 80 7.11 10.80 -9.53
CA PHE A 80 5.76 10.81 -10.08
C PHE A 80 5.45 9.52 -10.85
N GLN A 81 4.19 9.22 -10.99
CA GLN A 81 3.68 8.02 -11.68
C GLN A 81 4.16 7.89 -13.13
N ASP A 82 4.31 8.99 -13.86
CA ASP A 82 4.78 9.04 -15.25
C ASP A 82 6.31 9.10 -15.38
N HIS A 83 7.03 8.90 -14.26
CA HIS A 83 8.49 9.02 -14.11
C HIS A 83 9.05 10.39 -14.48
N ALA A 84 8.36 11.21 -15.26
CA ALA A 84 8.67 12.58 -15.66
C ALA A 84 10.16 12.84 -15.99
N LEU A 85 10.80 11.92 -16.75
CA LEU A 85 12.18 12.09 -17.20
C LEU A 85 12.25 13.23 -18.24
N PHE A 86 13.36 14.01 -18.19
CA PHE A 86 13.55 15.10 -19.13
C PHE A 86 13.90 14.54 -20.54
N PRO A 87 13.02 14.68 -21.55
CA PRO A 87 13.19 14.01 -22.84
C PRO A 87 14.41 14.48 -23.64
N HIS A 88 14.88 15.71 -23.40
CA HIS A 88 16.01 16.31 -24.11
C HIS A 88 17.35 16.08 -23.42
N ARG A 89 17.42 15.18 -22.44
CA ARG A 89 18.62 14.88 -21.66
C ARG A 89 18.91 13.39 -21.72
N ASP A 90 20.20 13.04 -21.68
CA ASP A 90 20.64 11.67 -21.45
C ASP A 90 20.37 11.22 -20.00
N VAL A 91 20.68 9.97 -19.72
CA VAL A 91 20.49 9.36 -18.41
C VAL A 91 21.29 10.10 -17.32
N ALA A 92 22.58 10.38 -17.55
CA ALA A 92 23.41 11.08 -16.57
C ALA A 92 22.91 12.50 -16.27
N ALA A 93 22.46 13.23 -17.28
CA ALA A 93 21.91 14.58 -17.10
C ALA A 93 20.53 14.57 -16.41
N ASN A 94 19.75 13.51 -16.56
CA ASN A 94 18.53 13.29 -15.79
C ASN A 94 18.86 13.06 -14.31
N VAL A 95 19.74 12.10 -14.00
CA VAL A 95 20.13 11.76 -12.62
C VAL A 95 20.81 12.95 -11.94
N GLY A 96 21.72 13.63 -12.63
CA GLY A 96 22.45 14.78 -12.10
C GLY A 96 21.67 16.09 -12.02
N PHE A 97 20.39 16.12 -12.41
CA PHE A 97 19.62 17.36 -12.48
C PHE A 97 19.48 18.05 -11.13
N GLY A 98 19.06 17.31 -10.08
CA GLY A 98 18.91 17.86 -8.73
C GLY A 98 20.22 18.38 -8.15
N LEU A 99 21.33 17.66 -8.39
CA LEU A 99 22.66 18.08 -7.96
C LEU A 99 23.10 19.40 -8.64
N ARG A 100 22.73 19.59 -9.92
CA ARG A 100 22.96 20.85 -10.62
C ARG A 100 22.19 22.01 -10.01
N MET A 101 20.94 21.76 -9.60
CA MET A 101 20.12 22.78 -8.91
C MET A 101 20.68 23.14 -7.53
N GLN A 102 21.38 22.20 -6.86
CA GLN A 102 22.14 22.46 -5.63
C GLN A 102 23.49 23.16 -5.86
N GLY A 103 23.83 23.49 -7.10
CA GLY A 103 25.09 24.18 -7.42
C GLY A 103 26.33 23.29 -7.41
N GLN A 104 26.19 21.97 -7.42
CA GLN A 104 27.34 21.07 -7.42
C GLN A 104 28.11 21.11 -8.74
N GLY A 105 29.44 21.09 -8.65
CA GLY A 105 30.33 21.09 -9.81
C GLY A 105 30.27 19.81 -10.64
N ASP A 106 30.69 19.89 -11.92
CA ASP A 106 30.53 18.80 -12.91
C ASP A 106 31.16 17.47 -12.49
N ALA A 107 32.34 17.52 -11.85
CA ALA A 107 33.02 16.29 -11.40
C ALA A 107 32.24 15.56 -10.29
N ALA A 108 31.72 16.31 -9.32
CA ALA A 108 30.90 15.77 -8.24
C ALA A 108 29.57 15.20 -8.78
N ARG A 109 28.91 15.93 -9.69
CA ARG A 109 27.69 15.46 -10.35
C ARG A 109 27.91 14.16 -11.11
N ARG A 110 28.95 14.07 -11.93
CA ARG A 110 29.25 12.83 -12.68
C ARG A 110 29.46 11.67 -11.72
N ARG A 111 30.35 11.83 -10.73
CA ARG A 111 30.62 10.78 -9.73
C ARG A 111 29.33 10.30 -9.07
N ARG A 112 28.52 11.24 -8.55
CA ARG A 112 27.27 10.89 -7.87
C ARG A 112 26.23 10.25 -8.80
N SER A 113 26.15 10.71 -10.06
CA SER A 113 25.25 10.09 -11.04
C SER A 113 25.66 8.64 -11.34
N THR A 114 26.95 8.35 -11.51
CA THR A 114 27.45 6.98 -11.68
C THR A 114 27.16 6.13 -10.44
N GLU A 115 27.45 6.62 -9.22
CA GLU A 115 27.12 5.91 -7.98
C GLU A 115 25.63 5.53 -7.90
N MET A 116 24.73 6.44 -8.30
CA MET A 116 23.30 6.17 -8.26
C MET A 116 22.85 5.21 -9.36
N LEU A 117 23.45 5.28 -10.55
CA LEU A 117 23.19 4.33 -11.62
C LEU A 117 23.68 2.91 -11.25
N ASP A 118 24.84 2.80 -10.61
CA ASP A 118 25.35 1.53 -10.08
C ASP A 118 24.40 0.96 -9.02
N LEU A 119 23.93 1.81 -8.10
CA LEU A 119 22.99 1.42 -7.03
C LEU A 119 21.68 0.83 -7.58
N VAL A 120 21.18 1.38 -8.70
CA VAL A 120 19.94 0.88 -9.34
C VAL A 120 20.20 -0.17 -10.44
N GLY A 121 21.44 -0.69 -10.55
CA GLY A 121 21.78 -1.75 -11.51
C GLY A 121 21.80 -1.28 -12.97
N LEU A 122 22.16 -0.01 -13.23
CA LEU A 122 22.24 0.60 -14.56
C LEU A 122 23.64 1.15 -14.87
N SER A 123 24.69 0.45 -14.40
CA SER A 123 26.08 0.82 -14.71
C SER A 123 26.32 0.92 -16.22
N GLY A 124 26.98 1.98 -16.66
CA GLY A 124 27.29 2.22 -18.08
C GLY A 124 26.16 2.81 -18.91
N PHE A 125 25.03 3.20 -18.28
CA PHE A 125 23.91 3.81 -18.97
C PHE A 125 24.02 5.35 -19.12
N GLU A 126 25.04 5.98 -18.60
CA GLU A 126 25.18 7.43 -18.46
C GLU A 126 24.88 8.21 -19.73
N ALA A 127 25.43 7.76 -20.88
CA ALA A 127 25.29 8.42 -22.18
C ALA A 127 24.06 7.96 -22.98
N ARG A 128 23.24 7.04 -22.45
CA ARG A 128 22.06 6.57 -23.16
C ARG A 128 20.99 7.65 -23.27
N SER A 129 20.29 7.65 -24.41
CA SER A 129 19.06 8.43 -24.57
C SER A 129 17.93 7.77 -23.79
N ILE A 130 17.11 8.55 -23.07
CA ILE A 130 15.97 8.03 -22.33
C ILE A 130 14.92 7.36 -23.22
N HIS A 131 14.86 7.75 -24.51
CA HIS A 131 13.93 7.12 -25.49
C HIS A 131 14.28 5.67 -25.84
N THR A 132 15.48 5.22 -25.49
CA THR A 132 15.94 3.84 -25.72
C THR A 132 15.73 2.93 -24.50
N LEU A 133 15.20 3.47 -23.41
CA LEU A 133 14.99 2.74 -22.16
C LEU A 133 13.68 1.97 -22.20
N SER A 134 13.70 0.76 -21.63
CA SER A 134 12.47 0.06 -21.25
C SER A 134 11.77 0.77 -20.08
N GLY A 135 10.49 0.47 -19.85
CA GLY A 135 9.75 1.08 -18.74
C GLY A 135 10.44 0.92 -17.38
N GLY A 136 10.97 -0.27 -17.08
CA GLY A 136 11.69 -0.50 -15.83
C GLY A 136 13.07 0.18 -15.76
N GLU A 137 13.78 0.31 -16.88
CA GLU A 137 15.03 1.10 -16.93
C GLU A 137 14.72 2.58 -16.69
N ALA A 138 13.67 3.13 -17.32
CA ALA A 138 13.22 4.50 -17.11
C ALA A 138 12.84 4.75 -15.65
N GLN A 139 12.13 3.81 -15.03
CA GLN A 139 11.77 3.87 -13.62
C GLN A 139 13.02 3.89 -12.71
N ARG A 140 13.98 3.00 -12.94
CA ARG A 140 15.25 2.99 -12.17
C ARG A 140 16.05 4.26 -12.38
N VAL A 141 16.07 4.85 -13.56
CA VAL A 141 16.65 6.18 -13.80
C VAL A 141 15.92 7.27 -13.00
N ALA A 142 14.58 7.23 -12.94
CA ALA A 142 13.80 8.17 -12.13
C ALA A 142 14.08 8.02 -10.63
N LEU A 143 14.22 6.78 -10.15
CA LEU A 143 14.63 6.50 -8.76
C LEU A 143 16.04 7.03 -8.48
N ALA A 144 17.01 6.75 -9.35
CA ALA A 144 18.38 7.28 -9.24
C ALA A 144 18.39 8.81 -9.20
N ARG A 145 17.59 9.48 -10.07
CA ARG A 145 17.42 10.94 -10.06
C ARG A 145 16.86 11.46 -8.75
N ALA A 146 15.87 10.78 -8.19
CA ALA A 146 15.26 11.18 -6.92
C ALA A 146 16.21 10.99 -5.73
N LEU A 147 17.08 9.98 -5.75
CA LEU A 147 18.05 9.66 -4.71
C LEU A 147 19.35 10.48 -4.83
N ALA A 148 19.72 10.93 -6.03
CA ALA A 148 21.01 11.62 -6.28
C ALA A 148 21.24 12.83 -5.36
N PRO A 149 20.25 13.70 -5.10
CA PRO A 149 20.41 14.88 -4.24
C PRO A 149 20.54 14.58 -2.74
N HIS A 150 20.65 13.31 -2.32
CA HIS A 150 20.62 12.88 -0.93
C HIS A 150 19.35 13.33 -0.19
N PRO A 151 18.16 12.93 -0.66
CA PRO A 151 16.94 13.30 0.03
C PRO A 151 16.88 12.65 1.42
N ARG A 152 16.24 13.32 2.36
CA ARG A 152 15.90 12.79 3.69
C ARG A 152 14.70 11.86 3.63
N VAL A 153 13.78 12.18 2.72
CA VAL A 153 12.51 11.47 2.51
C VAL A 153 12.33 11.26 1.00
N LEU A 154 11.92 10.06 0.62
CA LEU A 154 11.51 9.75 -0.75
C LEU A 154 10.00 9.52 -0.78
N LEU A 155 9.32 10.24 -1.65
CA LEU A 155 7.90 10.11 -1.91
C LEU A 155 7.69 9.44 -3.26
N LEU A 156 6.95 8.34 -3.29
CA LEU A 156 6.70 7.50 -4.47
C LEU A 156 5.21 7.48 -4.77
N ASP A 157 4.78 8.11 -5.86
CA ASP A 157 3.38 8.18 -6.30
C ASP A 157 3.13 7.12 -7.38
N GLU A 158 2.51 6.00 -7.02
CA GLU A 158 2.21 4.84 -7.90
C GLU A 158 3.38 4.42 -8.80
N PRO A 159 4.59 4.21 -8.24
CA PRO A 159 5.79 4.04 -9.05
C PRO A 159 5.77 2.82 -9.97
N PHE A 160 4.93 1.79 -9.70
CA PHE A 160 4.87 0.56 -10.47
C PHE A 160 3.59 0.42 -11.33
N GLY A 161 2.68 1.40 -11.28
CA GLY A 161 1.35 1.29 -11.88
C GLY A 161 1.33 1.09 -13.41
N SER A 162 2.35 1.57 -14.14
CA SER A 162 2.43 1.48 -15.59
C SER A 162 3.24 0.27 -16.11
N LEU A 163 3.72 -0.61 -15.23
CA LEU A 163 4.59 -1.73 -15.59
C LEU A 163 3.83 -3.03 -15.81
N ASP A 164 4.38 -3.89 -16.67
CA ASP A 164 3.92 -5.27 -16.76
C ASP A 164 4.19 -6.04 -15.46
N ARG A 165 3.45 -7.15 -15.24
CA ARG A 165 3.48 -7.90 -13.99
C ARG A 165 4.87 -8.41 -13.63
N ARG A 166 5.63 -8.98 -14.60
CA ARG A 166 6.94 -9.57 -14.31
C ARG A 166 7.96 -8.52 -13.88
N LEU A 167 7.91 -7.37 -14.53
CA LEU A 167 8.80 -6.26 -14.22
C LEU A 167 8.44 -5.64 -12.87
N ARG A 168 7.15 -5.50 -12.59
CA ARG A 168 6.64 -5.04 -11.28
C ARG A 168 7.13 -5.95 -10.16
N ASP A 169 6.90 -7.27 -10.27
CA ASP A 169 7.29 -8.25 -9.25
C ASP A 169 8.81 -8.14 -8.95
N ARG A 170 9.64 -8.02 -9.97
CA ARG A 170 11.08 -7.82 -9.81
C ARG A 170 11.43 -6.53 -9.07
N LEU A 171 10.83 -5.40 -9.45
CA LEU A 171 11.16 -4.10 -8.85
C LEU A 171 10.64 -3.95 -7.42
N VAL A 172 9.53 -4.61 -7.10
CA VAL A 172 9.03 -4.75 -5.72
C VAL A 172 10.07 -5.43 -4.82
N GLU A 173 10.83 -6.39 -5.33
CA GLU A 173 11.92 -7.03 -4.59
C GLU A 173 13.21 -6.19 -4.57
N GLU A 174 13.54 -5.50 -5.65
CA GLU A 174 14.81 -4.77 -5.81
C GLU A 174 14.83 -3.41 -5.09
N ILE A 175 13.70 -2.67 -5.04
CA ILE A 175 13.69 -1.30 -4.53
C ILE A 175 13.84 -1.19 -3.01
N PRO A 176 13.19 -2.00 -2.15
CA PRO A 176 13.32 -1.86 -0.71
C PRO A 176 14.78 -1.97 -0.20
N PRO A 177 15.61 -2.94 -0.66
CA PRO A 177 17.02 -2.97 -0.29
C PRO A 177 17.78 -1.71 -0.68
N ILE A 178 17.48 -1.11 -1.85
CA ILE A 178 18.12 0.14 -2.31
C ILE A 178 17.80 1.28 -1.35
N LEU A 179 16.52 1.43 -0.96
CA LEU A 179 16.08 2.49 -0.05
C LEU A 179 16.70 2.33 1.35
N ARG A 180 16.75 1.10 1.86
CA ARG A 180 17.41 0.79 3.15
C ARG A 180 18.92 1.08 3.11
N ALA A 181 19.60 0.69 2.02
CA ALA A 181 21.03 0.97 1.85
C ALA A 181 21.34 2.47 1.77
N ALA A 182 20.40 3.27 1.26
CA ALA A 182 20.51 4.73 1.20
C ALA A 182 20.12 5.42 2.52
N ASP A 183 19.60 4.70 3.51
CA ASP A 183 19.08 5.22 4.81
C ASP A 183 18.03 6.33 4.64
N VAL A 184 17.16 6.20 3.62
CA VAL A 184 16.14 7.18 3.26
C VAL A 184 14.78 6.72 3.79
N ALA A 185 14.06 7.59 4.50
CA ALA A 185 12.67 7.35 4.83
C ALA A 185 11.81 7.38 3.56
N ALA A 186 10.87 6.44 3.38
CA ALA A 186 10.04 6.43 2.18
C ALA A 186 8.55 6.38 2.49
N VAL A 187 7.77 7.19 1.76
CA VAL A 187 6.31 7.11 1.71
C VAL A 187 5.93 6.65 0.31
N HIS A 188 5.37 5.46 0.22
CA HIS A 188 4.99 4.81 -1.02
C HIS A 188 3.46 4.80 -1.15
N VAL A 189 2.92 5.39 -2.19
CA VAL A 189 1.47 5.41 -2.45
C VAL A 189 1.15 4.45 -3.58
N THR A 190 0.18 3.58 -3.35
CA THR A 190 -0.31 2.63 -4.34
C THR A 190 -1.77 2.28 -4.10
N HIS A 191 -2.41 1.65 -5.07
CA HIS A 191 -3.71 0.99 -4.93
C HIS A 191 -3.60 -0.54 -4.99
N ASP A 192 -2.40 -1.08 -5.18
CA ASP A 192 -2.11 -2.51 -5.28
C ASP A 192 -1.70 -3.05 -3.90
N HIS A 193 -2.49 -4.00 -3.37
CA HIS A 193 -2.27 -4.58 -2.04
C HIS A 193 -1.00 -5.43 -1.99
N ASP A 194 -0.75 -6.23 -3.04
CA ASP A 194 0.40 -7.14 -3.09
C ASP A 194 1.70 -6.34 -3.08
N GLU A 195 1.71 -5.23 -3.85
CA GLU A 195 2.82 -4.28 -3.90
C GLU A 195 3.10 -3.67 -2.52
N ALA A 196 2.08 -3.10 -1.88
CA ALA A 196 2.23 -2.44 -0.59
C ALA A 196 2.71 -3.43 0.50
N PHE A 197 2.14 -4.63 0.52
CA PHE A 197 2.48 -5.64 1.52
C PHE A 197 3.89 -6.23 1.34
N ALA A 198 4.40 -6.24 0.10
CA ALA A 198 5.74 -6.74 -0.19
C ALA A 198 6.84 -5.69 0.06
N VAL A 199 6.56 -4.39 -0.20
CA VAL A 199 7.55 -3.31 -0.14
C VAL A 199 7.69 -2.72 1.26
N ALA A 200 6.58 -2.59 2.01
CA ALA A 200 6.52 -1.72 3.17
C ALA A 200 6.77 -2.43 4.51
N ASP A 201 7.41 -1.73 5.43
CA ASP A 201 7.53 -2.12 6.83
C ASP A 201 6.22 -1.85 7.59
N ARG A 202 5.49 -0.80 7.20
CA ARG A 202 4.15 -0.46 7.71
C ARG A 202 3.22 -0.07 6.57
N VAL A 203 1.95 -0.38 6.71
CA VAL A 203 0.90 -0.04 5.74
C VAL A 203 -0.14 0.84 6.41
N GLY A 204 -0.49 1.96 5.76
CA GLY A 204 -1.60 2.83 6.12
C GLY A 204 -2.74 2.67 5.13
N ILE A 205 -3.96 2.51 5.62
CA ILE A 205 -5.16 2.46 4.75
C ILE A 205 -5.86 3.80 4.82
N MET A 206 -5.91 4.48 3.65
CA MET A 206 -6.53 5.80 3.51
C MET A 206 -7.88 5.70 2.80
N ILE A 207 -8.94 6.14 3.47
CA ILE A 207 -10.31 6.15 2.96
C ILE A 207 -10.89 7.54 3.17
N ALA A 208 -11.49 8.11 2.13
CA ALA A 208 -12.15 9.43 2.18
C ALA A 208 -11.30 10.52 2.87
N GLY A 209 -10.01 10.61 2.55
CA GLY A 209 -9.10 11.62 3.10
C GLY A 209 -8.45 11.26 4.44
N ARG A 210 -8.88 10.21 5.12
CA ARG A 210 -8.42 9.81 6.46
C ARG A 210 -7.58 8.53 6.41
N ILE A 211 -6.58 8.46 7.27
CA ILE A 211 -5.84 7.21 7.49
C ILE A 211 -6.50 6.47 8.65
N ASP A 212 -7.35 5.50 8.32
CA ASP A 212 -8.16 4.79 9.32
C ASP A 212 -7.38 3.68 10.04
N ARG A 213 -6.34 3.14 9.44
CA ARG A 213 -5.52 2.06 10.01
C ARG A 213 -4.05 2.20 9.58
N ILE A 214 -3.12 2.08 10.52
CA ILE A 214 -1.68 1.91 10.26
C ILE A 214 -1.16 0.76 11.11
N GLY A 215 -0.32 -0.11 10.53
CA GLY A 215 0.33 -1.21 11.23
C GLY A 215 1.26 -2.00 10.31
N ALA A 216 1.85 -3.08 10.84
CA ALA A 216 2.57 -4.02 10.00
C ALA A 216 1.62 -4.67 8.98
N PRO A 217 2.08 -5.05 7.76
CA PRO A 217 1.20 -5.62 6.72
C PRO A 217 0.30 -6.74 7.22
N ARG A 218 0.86 -7.72 7.94
CA ARG A 218 0.10 -8.85 8.49
C ARG A 218 -0.91 -8.43 9.55
N GLU A 219 -0.58 -7.44 10.37
CA GLU A 219 -1.47 -6.89 11.40
C GLU A 219 -2.67 -6.19 10.75
N VAL A 220 -2.43 -5.31 9.76
CA VAL A 220 -3.50 -4.60 9.05
C VAL A 220 -4.44 -5.57 8.33
N TRP A 221 -3.87 -6.62 7.70
CA TRP A 221 -4.65 -7.68 7.05
C TRP A 221 -5.51 -8.48 8.02
N SER A 222 -4.95 -8.88 9.19
CA SER A 222 -5.65 -9.76 10.15
C SER A 222 -6.59 -8.99 11.09
N ASP A 223 -6.29 -7.72 11.38
CA ASP A 223 -7.05 -6.83 12.26
C ASP A 223 -7.29 -5.47 11.60
N PRO A 224 -8.27 -5.37 10.69
CA PRO A 224 -8.56 -4.13 9.98
C PRO A 224 -9.20 -3.03 10.84
N ARG A 225 -9.75 -3.35 12.00
CA ARG A 225 -10.41 -2.48 12.99
C ARG A 225 -11.70 -1.79 12.54
N HIS A 226 -11.84 -1.45 11.26
CA HIS A 226 -13.01 -0.77 10.68
C HIS A 226 -13.59 -1.59 9.53
N ALA A 227 -14.92 -1.58 9.38
CA ALA A 227 -15.59 -2.30 8.31
C ALA A 227 -15.22 -1.78 6.92
N SER A 228 -15.01 -0.46 6.79
CA SER A 228 -14.52 0.20 5.57
C SER A 228 -13.14 -0.32 5.14
N VAL A 229 -12.20 -0.42 6.09
CA VAL A 229 -10.86 -0.98 5.87
C VAL A 229 -10.94 -2.45 5.46
N ALA A 230 -11.77 -3.23 6.16
CA ALA A 230 -11.96 -4.64 5.85
C ALA A 230 -12.50 -4.86 4.42
N ARG A 231 -13.51 -4.07 4.01
CA ARG A 231 -14.04 -4.12 2.63
C ARG A 231 -12.99 -3.73 1.61
N PHE A 232 -12.22 -2.67 1.88
CA PHE A 232 -11.16 -2.24 0.98
C PHE A 232 -10.09 -3.32 0.80
N LEU A 233 -9.70 -4.02 1.87
CA LEU A 233 -8.77 -5.15 1.82
C LEU A 233 -9.36 -6.41 1.13
N GLY A 234 -10.64 -6.40 0.76
CA GLY A 234 -11.29 -7.51 0.06
C GLY A 234 -11.94 -8.54 1.00
N HIS A 235 -12.01 -8.27 2.30
CA HIS A 235 -12.76 -9.10 3.22
C HIS A 235 -14.25 -8.89 3.02
N THR A 236 -14.95 -9.92 2.55
CA THR A 236 -16.37 -9.84 2.17
C THR A 236 -17.31 -10.36 3.24
N ASN A 237 -16.84 -11.25 4.13
CA ASN A 237 -17.69 -11.84 5.17
C ASN A 237 -17.72 -10.93 6.40
N LEU A 238 -18.49 -9.84 6.31
CA LEU A 238 -18.81 -8.98 7.44
C LEU A 238 -20.07 -9.48 8.12
N VAL A 239 -19.95 -9.93 9.38
CA VAL A 239 -20.97 -10.65 10.09
C VAL A 239 -21.34 -9.91 11.37
N ALA A 240 -22.63 -9.66 11.57
CA ALA A 240 -23.14 -9.21 12.84
C ALA A 240 -23.38 -10.44 13.74
N VAL A 241 -22.72 -10.44 14.89
CA VAL A 241 -22.88 -11.45 15.94
C VAL A 241 -23.79 -10.87 17.02
N GLY A 242 -24.90 -11.54 17.28
CA GLY A 242 -25.86 -11.16 18.30
C GLY A 242 -25.57 -11.81 19.65
N ASP A 243 -26.51 -11.66 20.57
CA ASP A 243 -26.43 -12.25 21.92
C ASP A 243 -26.27 -13.76 21.87
N GLY A 244 -25.38 -14.26 22.73
CA GLY A 244 -25.06 -15.71 22.77
C GLY A 244 -24.29 -16.21 21.55
N GLY A 245 -23.67 -15.28 20.76
CA GLY A 245 -22.92 -15.65 19.57
C GLY A 245 -23.79 -15.93 18.34
N SER A 246 -25.06 -15.52 18.34
CA SER A 246 -25.99 -15.79 17.23
C SER A 246 -25.56 -15.14 15.92
N VAL A 247 -25.59 -15.90 14.84
CA VAL A 247 -25.34 -15.49 13.46
C VAL A 247 -26.43 -16.05 12.54
N PRO A 248 -26.61 -15.55 11.31
CA PRO A 248 -27.66 -15.98 10.40
C PRO A 248 -27.75 -17.51 10.17
N TRP A 249 -26.63 -18.22 10.28
CA TRP A 249 -26.54 -19.66 10.01
C TRP A 249 -26.37 -20.54 11.28
N GLY A 250 -26.41 -19.96 12.48
CA GLY A 250 -26.21 -20.69 13.72
C GLY A 250 -25.64 -19.87 14.85
N SER A 251 -24.52 -20.31 15.41
CA SER A 251 -23.80 -19.59 16.46
C SER A 251 -22.30 -19.71 16.30
N LEU A 252 -21.57 -18.65 16.70
CA LEU A 252 -20.12 -18.62 16.79
C LEU A 252 -19.70 -18.33 18.23
N PRO A 253 -18.58 -18.83 18.74
CA PRO A 253 -18.08 -18.57 20.08
C PRO A 253 -17.46 -17.14 20.16
N LEU A 254 -18.22 -16.13 19.78
CA LEU A 254 -17.85 -14.73 19.75
C LEU A 254 -18.83 -13.88 20.54
N GLU A 255 -18.34 -12.79 21.12
CA GLU A 255 -19.20 -11.82 21.80
C GLU A 255 -20.02 -10.98 20.78
N PRO A 256 -21.13 -10.38 21.22
CA PRO A 256 -21.93 -9.52 20.34
C PRO A 256 -21.09 -8.39 19.71
N GLY A 257 -21.26 -8.18 18.41
CA GLY A 257 -20.52 -7.18 17.68
C GLY A 257 -20.48 -7.42 16.18
N GLN A 258 -19.77 -6.57 15.46
CA GLN A 258 -19.50 -6.79 14.04
C GLN A 258 -18.12 -7.40 13.85
N TYR A 259 -18.04 -8.42 13.01
CA TYR A 259 -16.81 -9.17 12.75
C TYR A 259 -16.55 -9.36 11.27
N VAL A 260 -15.26 -9.43 10.94
CA VAL A 260 -14.76 -10.03 9.71
C VAL A 260 -14.50 -11.50 9.99
N VAL A 261 -15.05 -12.38 9.16
CA VAL A 261 -14.64 -13.79 9.07
C VAL A 261 -13.86 -13.96 7.77
N ARG A 262 -12.55 -14.18 7.87
CA ARG A 262 -11.69 -14.25 6.69
C ARG A 262 -12.05 -15.44 5.82
N ALA A 263 -11.87 -15.33 4.51
CA ALA A 263 -12.17 -16.42 3.57
C ALA A 263 -11.33 -17.69 3.85
N ASP A 264 -10.11 -17.55 4.36
CA ASP A 264 -9.23 -18.64 4.76
C ASP A 264 -9.52 -19.17 6.19
N ALA A 265 -10.53 -18.63 6.88
CA ALA A 265 -11.01 -19.17 8.15
C ALA A 265 -11.82 -20.45 7.97
N PHE A 266 -12.39 -20.67 6.79
CA PHE A 266 -13.24 -21.81 6.51
C PHE A 266 -12.41 -23.04 6.13
N SER A 267 -12.81 -24.19 6.68
CA SER A 267 -12.28 -25.51 6.34
C SER A 267 -13.39 -26.54 6.32
N PRO A 268 -13.27 -27.65 5.55
CA PRO A 268 -14.22 -28.73 5.64
C PRO A 268 -14.32 -29.27 7.08
N ALA A 269 -15.53 -29.41 7.61
CA ALA A 269 -15.74 -30.00 8.92
C ALA A 269 -15.37 -31.48 8.91
N ALA A 270 -14.94 -32.01 10.06
CA ALA A 270 -14.72 -33.47 10.22
C ALA A 270 -16.01 -34.25 9.95
N PRO A 271 -15.94 -35.47 9.39
CA PRO A 271 -17.13 -36.27 9.06
C PRO A 271 -18.07 -36.44 10.23
N ASP A 272 -17.55 -36.70 11.44
CA ASP A 272 -18.30 -36.92 12.68
C ASP A 272 -18.30 -35.68 13.60
N GLY A 273 -17.74 -34.54 13.15
CA GLY A 273 -17.65 -33.28 13.90
C GLY A 273 -18.89 -32.40 13.71
N ALA A 274 -19.07 -31.46 14.63
CA ALA A 274 -20.04 -30.38 14.43
C ALA A 274 -19.52 -29.46 13.31
N ALA A 275 -20.41 -28.98 12.46
CA ALA A 275 -20.11 -27.92 11.49
C ALA A 275 -20.62 -26.59 12.04
N ASP A 276 -19.85 -25.52 11.83
CA ASP A 276 -20.31 -24.17 12.18
C ASP A 276 -21.22 -23.58 11.10
N VAL A 277 -21.09 -24.07 9.85
CA VAL A 277 -21.90 -23.65 8.71
C VAL A 277 -22.26 -24.89 7.86
N GLU A 278 -23.53 -25.09 7.58
CA GLU A 278 -23.97 -25.91 6.47
C GLU A 278 -24.37 -25.01 5.30
N ALA A 279 -23.90 -25.32 4.09
CA ALA A 279 -24.06 -24.41 2.97
C ALA A 279 -24.07 -25.14 1.62
N VAL A 280 -24.64 -24.48 0.61
CA VAL A 280 -24.61 -24.93 -0.79
C VAL A 280 -23.67 -24.03 -1.59
N VAL A 281 -22.84 -24.63 -2.42
CA VAL A 281 -21.92 -23.90 -3.32
C VAL A 281 -22.72 -23.20 -4.41
N VAL A 282 -22.61 -21.88 -4.47
CA VAL A 282 -23.22 -21.04 -5.52
C VAL A 282 -22.23 -20.82 -6.66
N ARG A 283 -20.96 -20.63 -6.33
CA ARG A 283 -19.90 -20.37 -7.31
C ARG A 283 -18.59 -20.96 -6.81
N SER A 284 -17.83 -21.53 -7.76
CA SER A 284 -16.49 -22.05 -7.51
C SER A 284 -15.52 -21.51 -8.58
N VAL A 285 -14.35 -21.02 -8.16
CA VAL A 285 -13.32 -20.48 -9.04
C VAL A 285 -11.96 -20.97 -8.57
N PHE A 286 -11.30 -21.78 -9.39
CA PHE A 286 -9.93 -22.20 -9.10
C PHE A 286 -8.94 -21.03 -9.24
N ALA A 287 -8.19 -20.74 -8.18
CA ALA A 287 -7.24 -19.64 -8.09
C ALA A 287 -5.78 -20.13 -7.91
N GLY A 288 -5.42 -21.23 -8.58
CA GLY A 288 -4.08 -21.81 -8.58
C GLY A 288 -3.86 -22.81 -7.42
N VAL A 289 -3.62 -22.37 -6.21
CA VAL A 289 -3.35 -23.24 -5.05
C VAL A 289 -4.63 -23.55 -4.25
N ARG A 290 -5.60 -22.66 -4.29
CA ARG A 290 -6.88 -22.75 -3.58
C ARG A 290 -8.03 -22.46 -4.53
N THR A 291 -9.20 -22.94 -4.15
CA THR A 291 -10.45 -22.63 -4.83
C THR A 291 -11.22 -21.60 -4.00
N GLN A 292 -11.55 -20.48 -4.62
CA GLN A 292 -12.43 -19.48 -4.06
C GLN A 292 -13.87 -19.92 -4.30
N VAL A 293 -14.62 -20.16 -3.22
CA VAL A 293 -16.01 -20.56 -3.29
C VAL A 293 -16.90 -19.51 -2.67
N THR A 294 -18.02 -19.24 -3.34
CA THR A 294 -19.14 -18.53 -2.75
C THR A 294 -20.17 -19.56 -2.35
N VAL A 295 -20.54 -19.58 -1.09
CA VAL A 295 -21.52 -20.50 -0.56
C VAL A 295 -22.72 -19.75 0.02
N ARG A 296 -23.89 -20.38 0.01
CA ARG A 296 -25.10 -19.89 0.65
C ARG A 296 -25.45 -20.78 1.82
N SER A 297 -25.51 -20.20 3.01
CA SER A 297 -25.79 -20.94 4.24
C SER A 297 -27.21 -21.49 4.28
N ASP A 298 -27.36 -22.66 4.90
CA ASP A 298 -28.64 -23.32 5.17
C ASP A 298 -28.60 -23.84 6.63
N PRO A 299 -29.33 -23.22 7.57
CA PRO A 299 -30.29 -22.11 7.43
C PRO A 299 -29.62 -20.73 7.25
N GLY A 300 -30.43 -19.72 7.00
CA GLY A 300 -30.06 -18.29 7.09
C GLY A 300 -29.81 -17.59 5.77
N ASP A 301 -29.69 -18.30 4.66
CA ASP A 301 -29.51 -17.74 3.28
C ASP A 301 -28.42 -16.68 3.15
N ALA A 302 -27.41 -16.72 4.06
CA ALA A 302 -26.29 -15.80 4.04
C ALA A 302 -25.27 -16.22 2.99
N GLU A 303 -24.82 -15.26 2.17
CA GLU A 303 -23.76 -15.48 1.20
C GLU A 303 -22.39 -15.30 1.87
N LEU A 304 -21.55 -16.32 1.82
CA LEU A 304 -20.22 -16.34 2.42
C LEU A 304 -19.18 -16.71 1.35
N ARG A 305 -17.99 -16.14 1.46
CA ARG A 305 -16.83 -16.53 0.65
C ARG A 305 -15.85 -17.33 1.49
N ALA A 306 -15.39 -18.45 0.94
CA ALA A 306 -14.38 -19.29 1.55
C ALA A 306 -13.25 -19.60 0.55
N GLU A 307 -12.05 -19.85 1.07
CA GLU A 307 -10.91 -20.35 0.32
C GLU A 307 -10.58 -21.78 0.75
N LEU A 308 -10.84 -22.74 -0.12
CA LEU A 308 -10.70 -24.15 0.17
C LEU A 308 -9.55 -24.78 -0.65
N VAL A 309 -8.95 -25.84 -0.11
CA VAL A 309 -8.02 -26.70 -0.87
C VAL A 309 -8.80 -27.64 -1.80
N ALA A 310 -10.01 -28.02 -1.38
CA ALA A 310 -10.93 -28.82 -2.21
C ALA A 310 -11.47 -27.98 -3.39
N ASP A 311 -11.90 -28.66 -4.44
CA ASP A 311 -12.48 -28.04 -5.64
C ASP A 311 -13.96 -28.44 -5.79
N PRO A 312 -14.85 -27.91 -4.94
CA PRO A 312 -16.27 -28.26 -4.99
C PRO A 312 -16.95 -27.60 -6.20
N SER A 313 -17.99 -28.25 -6.71
CA SER A 313 -18.78 -27.76 -7.83
C SER A 313 -20.02 -26.99 -7.36
N PRO A 314 -20.56 -26.06 -8.17
CA PRO A 314 -21.85 -25.43 -7.88
C PRO A 314 -22.96 -26.47 -7.66
N GLY A 315 -23.73 -26.32 -6.59
CA GLY A 315 -24.76 -27.24 -6.14
C GLY A 315 -24.29 -28.23 -5.07
N ASP A 316 -22.99 -28.39 -4.84
CA ASP A 316 -22.50 -29.27 -3.78
C ASP A 316 -22.88 -28.71 -2.41
N ARG A 317 -23.23 -29.63 -1.47
CA ARG A 317 -23.42 -29.28 -0.07
C ARG A 317 -22.13 -29.42 0.69
N LEU A 318 -21.76 -28.36 1.41
CA LEU A 318 -20.57 -28.33 2.25
C LEU A 318 -20.95 -28.19 3.72
N ARG A 319 -20.19 -28.87 4.55
CA ARG A 319 -20.15 -28.68 6.00
C ARG A 319 -18.81 -28.02 6.33
N LEU A 320 -18.84 -26.77 6.83
CA LEU A 320 -17.67 -25.98 7.07
C LEU A 320 -17.50 -25.67 8.57
N SER A 321 -16.26 -25.73 9.03
CA SER A 321 -15.83 -25.22 10.33
C SER A 321 -15.14 -23.88 10.15
N ILE A 322 -15.27 -22.99 11.12
CA ILE A 322 -14.67 -21.66 11.14
C ILE A 322 -13.57 -21.62 12.20
N ASP A 323 -12.36 -21.27 11.79
CA ASP A 323 -11.26 -20.99 12.71
C ASP A 323 -11.47 -19.61 13.38
N PRO A 324 -11.80 -19.56 14.70
CA PRO A 324 -12.10 -18.30 15.36
C PRO A 324 -10.87 -17.38 15.45
N THR A 325 -9.65 -17.91 15.35
CA THR A 325 -8.43 -17.09 15.35
C THR A 325 -8.26 -16.26 14.07
N LYS A 326 -9.03 -16.57 13.03
CA LYS A 326 -9.08 -15.86 11.76
C LYS A 326 -10.31 -14.97 11.62
N THR A 327 -10.86 -14.56 12.75
CA THR A 327 -11.91 -13.56 12.85
C THR A 327 -11.35 -12.30 13.51
N ALA A 328 -11.88 -11.14 13.13
CA ALA A 328 -11.50 -9.88 13.74
C ALA A 328 -12.74 -9.03 14.03
N ARG A 329 -12.82 -8.46 15.23
CA ARG A 329 -13.88 -7.49 15.55
C ARG A 329 -13.61 -6.18 14.85
N VAL A 330 -14.63 -5.59 14.23
CA VAL A 330 -14.53 -4.32 13.51
C VAL A 330 -15.56 -3.33 14.02
N ALA A 331 -15.18 -2.04 14.04
CA ALA A 331 -16.14 -0.98 14.24
C ALA A 331 -17.00 -0.84 12.97
N PRO A 332 -18.30 -0.56 13.09
CA PRO A 332 -19.11 -0.16 11.94
C PRO A 332 -18.60 1.16 11.36
N ASP A 333 -19.00 1.44 10.11
CA ASP A 333 -18.67 2.71 9.43
C ASP A 333 -19.38 3.89 10.04
#